data_701fa9f9a38eec2049d0255e70739d10
#
_entry.id   701fa9f9a38eec2049d0255e70739d10
#
_cell.length_a   1.000
_cell.length_b   1.000
_cell.length_c   1.000
_cell.angle_alpha   90.00
_cell.angle_beta   90.00
_cell.angle_gamma   90.00
#
_symmetry.space_group_name_H-M   'P 1'
#
loop_
_entity.id
_entity.type
_entity.pdbx_description
1 polymer ?
#
loop_
_entity_poly.entity_id
_entity_poly.type
_entity_poly.pdbx_seq_one_letter_code
_entity_poly.pdbx_strand_id
1 'polypeptide(L)'
;MLIPTTALFAMAAPTITAIVVIAIVLAVIIFLTSYVKAPPNRAYIISGKRKKKKILIGRAGLRIPFFDRLDKLSLDVMQVDIKTSEAIPTNEFINVTVDGVANIKISSDTELLEKAAESLLGMDQRQLIFLVTQVLEGNMREIVGSVGLKEMVQERQIVAEKIKENAIPDMMKLGIEIVNFNIQNFKDGAGTIENMGIDNVEQIRKAAQIAKAEA
;
A
#
# COMPACT_ATOMS: atom_id res chain seq x y z
N MET A 1 -74.23 19.36 20.52
CA MET A 1 -73.04 19.99 21.22
C MET A 1 -71.93 20.09 20.15
N LEU A 2 -71.92 21.25 19.45
CA LEU A 2 -70.98 21.50 18.34
C LEU A 2 -69.69 22.10 18.98
N ILE A 3 -68.59 21.36 18.88
CA ILE A 3 -67.26 21.85 19.28
C ILE A 3 -66.91 22.98 18.31
N PRO A 4 -66.65 24.22 18.78
CA PRO A 4 -66.33 25.32 17.89
C PRO A 4 -65.00 25.03 17.14
N THR A 5 -65.05 25.13 15.83
CA THR A 5 -63.93 24.92 14.93
C THR A 5 -62.67 25.70 15.32
N THR A 6 -62.83 26.85 15.98
CA THR A 6 -61.74 27.68 16.53
C THR A 6 -60.95 26.98 17.66
N ALA A 7 -61.59 26.13 18.46
CA ALA A 7 -60.91 25.37 19.54
C ALA A 7 -60.04 24.23 18.97
N LEU A 8 -60.45 23.64 17.85
CA LEU A 8 -59.65 22.60 17.15
C LEU A 8 -58.40 23.21 16.51
N PHE A 9 -58.49 24.41 15.94
CA PHE A 9 -57.35 25.16 15.37
C PHE A 9 -56.38 25.64 16.47
N ALA A 10 -56.89 26.03 17.64
CA ALA A 10 -56.05 26.50 18.74
C ALA A 10 -55.23 25.36 19.40
N MET A 11 -55.74 24.13 19.39
CA MET A 11 -55.00 22.94 19.90
C MET A 11 -54.07 22.33 18.82
N ALA A 12 -54.37 22.53 17.53
CA ALA A 12 -53.52 22.04 16.43
C ALA A 12 -52.27 22.91 16.17
N ALA A 13 -52.30 24.20 16.49
CA ALA A 13 -51.19 25.13 16.27
C ALA A 13 -49.89 24.71 17.07
N PRO A 14 -49.92 24.41 18.37
CA PRO A 14 -48.71 24.04 19.08
C PRO A 14 -48.17 22.65 18.68
N THR A 15 -49.05 21.73 18.25
CA THR A 15 -48.60 20.42 17.75
C THR A 15 -47.94 20.50 16.37
N ILE A 16 -48.45 21.31 15.47
CA ILE A 16 -47.86 21.56 14.17
C ILE A 16 -46.50 22.26 14.32
N THR A 17 -46.37 23.25 15.17
CA THR A 17 -45.10 23.93 15.45
C THR A 17 -44.06 22.97 16.06
N ALA A 18 -44.47 22.09 17.00
CA ALA A 18 -43.58 21.07 17.58
C ALA A 18 -43.08 20.09 16.51
N ILE A 19 -43.96 19.62 15.60
CA ILE A 19 -43.56 18.71 14.51
C ILE A 19 -42.58 19.39 13.55
N VAL A 20 -42.83 20.66 13.21
CA VAL A 20 -41.94 21.45 12.32
C VAL A 20 -40.56 21.63 12.98
N VAL A 21 -40.49 21.96 14.27
CA VAL A 21 -39.24 22.12 14.99
C VAL A 21 -38.48 20.80 15.04
N ILE A 22 -39.14 19.67 15.34
CA ILE A 22 -38.52 18.34 15.34
C ILE A 22 -37.99 18.00 13.94
N ALA A 23 -38.75 18.28 12.87
CA ALA A 23 -38.32 18.02 11.50
C ALA A 23 -37.08 18.85 11.11
N ILE A 24 -37.01 20.11 11.51
CA ILE A 24 -35.85 20.98 11.30
C ILE A 24 -34.62 20.42 12.06
N VAL A 25 -34.78 20.04 13.32
CA VAL A 25 -33.71 19.48 14.14
C VAL A 25 -33.17 18.18 13.50
N LEU A 26 -34.07 17.30 13.08
CA LEU A 26 -33.69 16.06 12.37
C LEU A 26 -32.96 16.37 11.05
N ALA A 27 -33.43 17.34 10.27
CA ALA A 27 -32.78 17.74 9.03
C ALA A 27 -31.35 18.27 9.28
N VAL A 28 -31.18 19.08 10.34
CA VAL A 28 -29.86 19.60 10.74
C VAL A 28 -28.94 18.46 11.18
N ILE A 29 -29.42 17.51 11.98
CA ILE A 29 -28.64 16.34 12.41
C ILE A 29 -28.23 15.50 11.20
N ILE A 30 -29.13 15.23 10.25
CA ILE A 30 -28.84 14.50 9.02
C ILE A 30 -27.79 15.25 8.20
N PHE A 31 -27.90 16.56 8.07
CA PHE A 31 -26.94 17.38 7.33
C PHE A 31 -25.55 17.34 7.96
N LEU A 32 -25.45 17.51 9.28
CA LEU A 32 -24.17 17.44 10.00
C LEU A 32 -23.51 16.06 9.92
N THR A 33 -24.29 14.99 9.97
CA THR A 33 -23.77 13.61 9.84
C THR A 33 -23.46 13.23 8.39
N SER A 34 -24.00 13.94 7.44
CA SER A 34 -23.74 13.74 5.99
C SER A 34 -22.42 14.36 5.54
N TYR A 35 -21.90 15.33 6.27
CA TYR A 35 -20.67 16.02 5.90
C TYR A 35 -19.44 15.20 6.32
N VAL A 36 -18.60 14.82 5.34
CA VAL A 36 -17.39 14.07 5.55
C VAL A 36 -16.21 14.78 4.92
N LYS A 37 -15.14 15.01 5.68
CA LYS A 37 -13.89 15.61 5.21
C LYS A 37 -12.78 14.57 5.24
N ALA A 38 -12.24 14.21 4.07
CA ALA A 38 -11.12 13.28 3.96
C ALA A 38 -9.79 14.05 4.19
N PRO A 39 -8.91 13.56 5.06
CA PRO A 39 -7.55 14.09 5.16
C PRO A 39 -6.72 13.68 3.93
N PRO A 40 -5.59 14.37 3.65
CA PRO A 40 -4.78 14.10 2.45
C PRO A 40 -4.09 12.72 2.45
N ASN A 41 -3.83 12.16 3.64
CA ASN A 41 -3.17 10.86 3.80
C ASN A 41 -4.14 9.66 3.85
N ARG A 42 -5.44 9.89 3.60
CA ARG A 42 -6.44 8.82 3.56
C ARG A 42 -7.41 9.00 2.42
N ALA A 43 -7.67 7.93 1.71
CA ALA A 43 -8.75 7.88 0.74
C ALA A 43 -10.04 7.42 1.42
N TYR A 44 -11.08 8.24 1.33
CA TYR A 44 -12.43 7.90 1.77
C TYR A 44 -13.24 7.43 0.58
N ILE A 45 -13.69 6.19 0.62
CA ILE A 45 -14.45 5.54 -0.43
C ILE A 45 -15.90 5.46 0.03
N ILE A 46 -16.74 6.19 -0.67
CA ILE A 46 -18.19 6.20 -0.42
C ILE A 46 -18.83 5.26 -1.44
N SER A 47 -19.35 4.14 -0.94
CA SER A 47 -20.07 3.15 -1.72
C SER A 47 -21.53 3.09 -1.24
N GLY A 48 -22.48 3.02 -2.17
CA GLY A 48 -23.91 3.00 -1.87
C GLY A 48 -24.73 2.71 -3.10
N LYS A 49 -25.95 3.22 -3.17
CA LYS A 49 -26.90 3.01 -4.27
C LYS A 49 -26.40 3.52 -5.64
N ARG A 50 -25.34 4.31 -5.68
CA ARG A 50 -24.78 4.86 -6.92
C ARG A 50 -23.90 3.81 -7.62
N LYS A 51 -24.01 3.72 -8.97
CA LYS A 51 -23.21 2.79 -9.79
C LYS A 51 -21.69 3.03 -9.72
N LYS A 52 -21.25 4.26 -9.43
CA LYS A 52 -19.82 4.61 -9.30
C LYS A 52 -19.48 4.92 -7.85
N LYS A 53 -18.43 4.30 -7.35
CA LYS A 53 -17.81 4.62 -6.05
C LYS A 53 -17.31 6.08 -6.08
N LYS A 54 -17.54 6.83 -5.02
CA LYS A 54 -17.03 8.21 -4.89
C LYS A 54 -15.80 8.18 -3.99
N ILE A 55 -14.67 8.59 -4.55
CA ILE A 55 -13.38 8.63 -3.84
C ILE A 55 -13.06 10.08 -3.46
N LEU A 56 -12.70 10.29 -2.21
CA LEU A 56 -12.34 11.59 -1.64
C LEU A 56 -10.94 11.52 -1.03
N ILE A 57 -10.04 12.38 -1.51
CA ILE A 57 -8.69 12.56 -0.95
C ILE A 57 -8.50 14.06 -0.73
N GLY A 58 -8.16 14.48 0.49
CA GLY A 58 -7.89 15.88 0.82
C GLY A 58 -9.05 16.85 0.60
N ARG A 59 -10.27 16.35 0.37
CA ARG A 59 -11.46 17.18 0.10
C ARG A 59 -12.68 16.72 0.88
N ALA A 60 -13.64 17.62 1.00
CA ALA A 60 -14.92 17.32 1.62
C ALA A 60 -15.89 16.69 0.62
N GLY A 61 -16.80 15.88 1.15
CA GLY A 61 -17.87 15.28 0.40
C GLY A 61 -19.12 15.09 1.25
N LEU A 62 -20.21 14.79 0.57
CA LEU A 62 -21.48 14.45 1.21
C LEU A 62 -21.73 12.95 1.01
N ARG A 63 -22.06 12.27 2.10
CA ARG A 63 -22.59 10.90 2.10
C ARG A 63 -24.04 10.94 2.60
N ILE A 64 -24.86 10.05 2.15
CA ILE A 64 -26.23 9.91 2.66
C ILE A 64 -26.19 8.90 3.81
N PRO A 65 -26.42 9.34 5.08
CA PRO A 65 -26.50 8.42 6.22
C PRO A 65 -27.51 7.31 5.91
N PHE A 66 -27.28 6.10 6.42
CA PHE A 66 -28.06 4.88 6.21
C PHE A 66 -27.98 4.24 4.82
N PHE A 67 -27.69 4.98 3.74
CA PHE A 67 -27.61 4.46 2.38
C PHE A 67 -26.19 4.28 1.87
N ASP A 68 -25.26 5.13 2.32
CA ASP A 68 -23.88 5.13 1.86
C ASP A 68 -22.95 4.54 2.94
N ARG A 69 -22.16 3.57 2.56
CA ARG A 69 -21.05 3.04 3.37
C ARG A 69 -19.81 3.90 3.14
N LEU A 70 -19.10 4.22 4.21
CA LEU A 70 -17.84 4.92 4.18
C LEU A 70 -16.71 3.98 4.59
N ASP A 71 -15.85 3.68 3.67
CA ASP A 71 -14.64 2.91 3.91
C ASP A 71 -13.41 3.83 3.81
N LYS A 72 -12.35 3.48 4.53
CA LYS A 72 -11.14 4.31 4.64
C LYS A 72 -9.94 3.46 4.27
N LEU A 73 -9.10 3.95 3.33
CA LEU A 73 -7.81 3.39 3.00
C LEU A 73 -6.71 4.37 3.40
N SER A 74 -5.66 3.90 4.06
CA SER A 74 -4.47 4.70 4.33
C SER A 74 -3.62 4.80 3.06
N LEU A 75 -3.17 6.02 2.76
CA LEU A 75 -2.22 6.31 1.67
C LEU A 75 -0.80 6.51 2.21
N ASP A 76 -0.61 6.24 3.51
CA ASP A 76 0.69 6.37 4.15
C ASP A 76 1.69 5.37 3.55
N VAL A 77 2.96 5.75 3.52
CA VAL A 77 4.04 4.84 3.13
C VAL A 77 4.23 3.80 4.23
N MET A 78 4.29 2.54 3.82
CA MET A 78 4.52 1.40 4.70
C MET A 78 5.82 0.71 4.30
N GLN A 79 6.61 0.36 5.30
CA GLN A 79 7.80 -0.47 5.13
C GLN A 79 7.41 -1.93 5.20
N VAL A 80 7.93 -2.72 4.26
CA VAL A 80 7.75 -4.17 4.17
C VAL A 80 9.12 -4.81 4.14
N ASP A 81 9.41 -5.61 5.15
CA ASP A 81 10.62 -6.43 5.19
C ASP A 81 10.35 -7.75 4.44
N ILE A 82 11.20 -8.03 3.46
CA ILE A 82 11.07 -9.18 2.58
C ILE A 82 12.28 -10.06 2.82
N LYS A 83 12.00 -11.30 3.13
CA LYS A 83 13.05 -12.31 3.30
C LYS A 83 12.64 -13.56 2.55
N THR A 84 13.57 -14.11 1.76
CA THR A 84 13.30 -15.37 1.11
C THR A 84 13.18 -16.49 2.14
N SER A 85 12.03 -17.17 2.12
CA SER A 85 11.73 -18.27 3.05
C SER A 85 12.65 -19.46 2.84
N GLU A 86 13.04 -19.67 1.59
CA GLU A 86 13.95 -20.73 1.16
C GLU A 86 15.09 -20.14 0.32
N ALA A 87 16.22 -20.85 0.29
CA ALA A 87 17.32 -20.49 -0.57
C ALA A 87 16.93 -20.64 -2.05
N ILE A 88 17.28 -19.64 -2.85
CA ILE A 88 16.98 -19.58 -4.28
C ILE A 88 18.23 -19.96 -5.06
N PRO A 89 18.16 -20.92 -5.98
CA PRO A 89 19.29 -21.20 -6.86
C PRO A 89 19.45 -20.07 -7.88
N THR A 90 20.67 -19.55 -7.99
CA THR A 90 21.07 -18.59 -9.03
C THR A 90 21.22 -19.30 -10.37
N ASN A 91 21.48 -18.53 -11.46
CA ASN A 91 21.81 -19.11 -12.76
C ASN A 91 23.13 -19.95 -12.72
N GLU A 92 23.97 -19.77 -11.71
CA GLU A 92 25.21 -20.53 -11.47
C GLU A 92 24.99 -21.74 -10.55
N PHE A 93 23.70 -22.07 -10.22
CA PHE A 93 23.30 -23.14 -9.29
C PHE A 93 23.81 -22.98 -7.85
N ILE A 94 24.09 -21.75 -7.45
CA ILE A 94 24.45 -21.42 -6.08
C ILE A 94 23.20 -21.02 -5.32
N ASN A 95 22.94 -21.65 -4.20
CA ASN A 95 21.78 -21.36 -3.36
C ASN A 95 22.02 -20.12 -2.50
N VAL A 96 21.22 -19.07 -2.68
CA VAL A 96 21.32 -17.83 -1.92
C VAL A 96 20.01 -17.48 -1.24
N THR A 97 20.09 -16.89 -0.06
CA THR A 97 18.99 -16.21 0.61
C THR A 97 19.17 -14.70 0.49
N VAL A 98 18.08 -14.00 0.23
CA VAL A 98 18.11 -12.56 0.01
C VAL A 98 17.17 -11.88 0.99
N ASP A 99 17.70 -10.89 1.69
CA ASP A 99 16.94 -10.03 2.58
C ASP A 99 16.80 -8.64 1.91
N GLY A 100 15.60 -8.11 1.82
CA GLY A 100 15.32 -6.82 1.21
C GLY A 100 14.27 -6.04 1.99
N VAL A 101 14.17 -4.76 1.67
CA VAL A 101 13.15 -3.84 2.22
C VAL A 101 12.50 -3.08 1.08
N ALA A 102 11.20 -3.09 1.05
CA ALA A 102 10.40 -2.25 0.17
C ALA A 102 9.62 -1.20 0.96
N ASN A 103 9.60 0.02 0.47
CA ASN A 103 8.64 1.02 0.89
C ASN A 103 7.53 1.10 -0.16
N ILE A 104 6.31 0.87 0.28
CA ILE A 104 5.13 0.83 -0.56
C ILE A 104 4.09 1.82 -0.07
N LYS A 105 3.20 2.23 -0.95
CA LYS A 105 2.00 2.99 -0.61
C LYS A 105 0.85 2.59 -1.52
N ILE A 106 -0.39 2.81 -1.08
CA ILE A 106 -1.54 2.73 -1.98
C ILE A 106 -1.48 3.94 -2.90
N SER A 107 -1.61 3.72 -4.21
CA SER A 107 -1.54 4.79 -5.21
C SER A 107 -2.66 5.81 -5.02
N SER A 108 -2.34 7.08 -5.21
CA SER A 108 -3.32 8.17 -5.20
C SER A 108 -4.01 8.37 -6.56
N ASP A 109 -3.57 7.66 -7.59
CA ASP A 109 -4.21 7.67 -8.89
C ASP A 109 -5.62 7.06 -8.80
N THR A 110 -6.59 7.68 -9.45
CA THR A 110 -8.00 7.29 -9.31
C THR A 110 -8.26 5.87 -9.79
N GLU A 111 -7.64 5.46 -10.89
CA GLU A 111 -7.84 4.12 -11.47
C GLU A 111 -7.21 3.04 -10.59
N LEU A 112 -5.96 3.27 -10.15
CA LEU A 112 -5.25 2.36 -9.26
C LEU A 112 -5.91 2.29 -7.88
N LEU A 113 -6.45 3.41 -7.40
CA LEU A 113 -7.16 3.45 -6.13
C LEU A 113 -8.51 2.71 -6.18
N GLU A 114 -9.17 2.66 -7.33
CA GLU A 114 -10.35 1.80 -7.52
C GLU A 114 -9.96 0.31 -7.42
N LYS A 115 -8.84 -0.09 -8.01
CA LYS A 115 -8.29 -1.47 -7.90
C LYS A 115 -7.90 -1.77 -6.44
N ALA A 116 -7.23 -0.83 -5.76
CA ALA A 116 -6.90 -0.98 -4.35
C ALA A 116 -8.16 -1.15 -3.49
N ALA A 117 -9.20 -0.37 -3.78
CA ALA A 117 -10.48 -0.50 -3.09
C ALA A 117 -11.16 -1.86 -3.33
N GLU A 118 -10.98 -2.46 -4.49
CA GLU A 118 -11.54 -3.79 -4.79
C GLU A 118 -10.79 -4.92 -4.11
N SER A 119 -9.46 -4.80 -4.08
CA SER A 119 -8.58 -5.86 -3.60
C SER A 119 -8.29 -5.80 -2.11
N LEU A 120 -8.18 -4.58 -1.54
CA LEU A 120 -7.61 -4.37 -0.21
C LEU A 120 -8.63 -3.88 0.83
N LEU A 121 -9.85 -3.53 0.40
CA LEU A 121 -10.85 -2.98 1.32
C LEU A 121 -11.27 -4.04 2.35
N GLY A 122 -11.12 -3.71 3.63
CA GLY A 122 -11.41 -4.64 4.72
C GLY A 122 -10.22 -5.46 5.22
N MET A 123 -9.07 -5.38 4.53
CA MET A 123 -7.83 -5.96 5.03
C MET A 123 -7.23 -5.08 6.13
N ASP A 124 -6.68 -5.70 7.16
CA ASP A 124 -5.85 -4.99 8.13
C ASP A 124 -4.43 -4.80 7.56
N GLN A 125 -3.65 -3.95 8.23
CA GLN A 125 -2.28 -3.64 7.79
C GLN A 125 -1.39 -4.89 7.72
N ARG A 126 -1.58 -5.87 8.62
CA ARG A 126 -0.78 -7.11 8.65
C ARG A 126 -1.10 -8.00 7.46
N GLN A 127 -2.39 -8.12 7.11
CA GLN A 127 -2.82 -8.87 5.93
C GLN A 127 -2.30 -8.24 4.64
N LEU A 128 -2.31 -6.91 4.55
CA LEU A 128 -1.74 -6.18 3.42
C LEU A 128 -0.22 -6.41 3.29
N ILE A 129 0.53 -6.26 4.39
CA ILE A 129 1.97 -6.51 4.41
C ILE A 129 2.26 -7.95 3.99
N PHE A 130 1.53 -8.93 4.53
CA PHE A 130 1.70 -10.33 4.17
C PHE A 130 1.47 -10.59 2.67
N LEU A 131 0.39 -10.06 2.11
CA LEU A 131 0.09 -10.18 0.69
C LEU A 131 1.21 -9.58 -0.18
N VAL A 132 1.66 -8.38 0.15
CA VAL A 132 2.73 -7.69 -0.57
C VAL A 132 4.05 -8.44 -0.45
N THR A 133 4.38 -8.95 0.74
CA THR A 133 5.59 -9.77 0.95
C THR A 133 5.61 -10.97 0.01
N GLN A 134 4.49 -11.67 -0.14
CA GLN A 134 4.40 -12.84 -1.03
C GLN A 134 4.60 -12.47 -2.50
N VAL A 135 4.00 -11.37 -2.95
CA VAL A 135 4.18 -10.88 -4.33
C VAL A 135 5.62 -10.49 -4.59
N LEU A 136 6.23 -9.72 -3.68
CA LEU A 136 7.61 -9.27 -3.82
C LEU A 136 8.62 -10.40 -3.67
N GLU A 137 8.39 -11.38 -2.79
CA GLU A 137 9.21 -12.59 -2.68
C GLU A 137 9.20 -13.41 -3.97
N GLY A 138 8.02 -13.56 -4.61
CA GLY A 138 7.91 -14.24 -5.90
C GLY A 138 8.71 -13.56 -7.00
N ASN A 139 8.57 -12.25 -7.15
CA ASN A 139 9.32 -11.45 -8.13
C ASN A 139 10.83 -11.44 -7.83
N MET A 140 11.20 -11.37 -6.55
CA MET A 140 12.60 -11.47 -6.12
C MET A 140 13.20 -12.83 -6.48
N ARG A 141 12.46 -13.92 -6.29
CA ARG A 141 12.89 -15.29 -6.65
C ARG A 141 13.16 -15.42 -8.15
N GLU A 142 12.30 -14.84 -8.99
CA GLU A 142 12.45 -14.86 -10.44
C GLU A 142 13.73 -14.13 -10.89
N ILE A 143 13.96 -12.92 -10.40
CA ILE A 143 15.14 -12.14 -10.79
C ILE A 143 16.43 -12.74 -10.22
N VAL A 144 16.44 -13.15 -8.94
CA VAL A 144 17.60 -13.79 -8.32
C VAL A 144 17.98 -15.08 -9.06
N GLY A 145 16.98 -15.88 -9.48
CA GLY A 145 17.23 -17.08 -10.30
C GLY A 145 17.80 -16.81 -11.68
N SER A 146 17.64 -15.61 -12.20
CA SER A 146 18.12 -15.21 -13.53
C SER A 146 19.51 -14.57 -13.55
N VAL A 147 20.02 -14.12 -12.41
CA VAL A 147 21.32 -13.42 -12.28
C VAL A 147 22.40 -14.30 -11.63
N GLY A 148 23.67 -13.95 -11.89
CA GLY A 148 24.82 -14.62 -11.27
C GLY A 148 25.14 -14.04 -9.89
N LEU A 149 25.83 -14.83 -9.05
CA LEU A 149 26.23 -14.42 -7.71
C LEU A 149 27.13 -13.19 -7.74
N LYS A 150 28.06 -13.12 -8.70
CA LYS A 150 28.96 -11.98 -8.87
C LYS A 150 28.19 -10.69 -9.17
N GLU A 151 27.23 -10.73 -10.09
CA GLU A 151 26.38 -9.59 -10.44
C GLU A 151 25.58 -9.13 -9.22
N MET A 152 24.98 -10.05 -8.46
CA MET A 152 24.23 -9.70 -7.26
C MET A 152 25.06 -8.97 -6.20
N VAL A 153 26.31 -9.37 -6.01
CA VAL A 153 27.19 -8.76 -4.99
C VAL A 153 27.76 -7.43 -5.45
N GLN A 154 28.20 -7.36 -6.72
CA GLN A 154 28.87 -6.17 -7.28
C GLN A 154 27.89 -5.10 -7.75
N GLU A 155 26.73 -5.49 -8.29
CA GLU A 155 25.75 -4.61 -8.91
C GLU A 155 24.41 -4.64 -8.17
N ARG A 156 24.47 -4.71 -6.84
CA ARG A 156 23.31 -4.86 -5.93
C ARG A 156 22.17 -3.90 -6.26
N GLN A 157 22.48 -2.65 -6.61
CA GLN A 157 21.48 -1.64 -6.93
C GLN A 157 20.77 -1.92 -8.25
N ILE A 158 21.48 -2.43 -9.24
CA ILE A 158 20.90 -2.81 -10.53
C ILE A 158 19.95 -4.01 -10.36
N VAL A 159 20.36 -5.00 -9.55
CA VAL A 159 19.51 -6.14 -9.23
C VAL A 159 18.24 -5.71 -8.46
N ALA A 160 18.37 -4.78 -7.51
CA ALA A 160 17.23 -4.22 -6.79
C ALA A 160 16.24 -3.50 -7.71
N GLU A 161 16.74 -2.73 -8.69
CA GLU A 161 15.88 -2.05 -9.68
C GLU A 161 15.20 -3.04 -10.62
N LYS A 162 15.89 -4.10 -11.07
CA LYS A 162 15.28 -5.19 -11.86
C LYS A 162 14.14 -5.87 -11.10
N ILE A 163 14.33 -6.16 -9.80
CA ILE A 163 13.27 -6.74 -8.95
C ILE A 163 12.08 -5.80 -8.85
N LYS A 164 12.33 -4.53 -8.61
CA LYS A 164 11.28 -3.50 -8.53
C LYS A 164 10.51 -3.40 -9.85
N GLU A 165 11.19 -3.30 -10.97
CA GLU A 165 10.57 -3.20 -12.30
C GLU A 165 9.72 -4.43 -12.62
N ASN A 166 10.22 -5.64 -12.27
CA ASN A 166 9.48 -6.89 -12.46
C ASN A 166 8.21 -6.95 -11.59
N ALA A 167 8.26 -6.40 -10.38
CA ALA A 167 7.14 -6.40 -9.44
C ALA A 167 6.08 -5.32 -9.72
N ILE A 168 6.41 -4.22 -10.42
CA ILE A 168 5.49 -3.11 -10.69
C ILE A 168 4.16 -3.58 -11.30
N PRO A 169 4.12 -4.42 -12.36
CA PRO A 169 2.85 -4.83 -12.97
C PRO A 169 1.93 -5.56 -11.99
N ASP A 170 2.47 -6.42 -11.13
CA ASP A 170 1.69 -7.17 -10.15
C ASP A 170 1.19 -6.27 -9.02
N MET A 171 2.01 -5.36 -8.54
CA MET A 171 1.64 -4.39 -7.52
C MET A 171 0.58 -3.40 -8.03
N MET A 172 0.65 -2.98 -9.29
CA MET A 172 -0.35 -2.12 -9.92
C MET A 172 -1.72 -2.81 -10.06
N LYS A 173 -1.78 -4.13 -10.23
CA LYS A 173 -3.04 -4.89 -10.21
C LYS A 173 -3.75 -4.77 -8.85
N LEU A 174 -2.98 -4.64 -7.77
CA LEU A 174 -3.47 -4.43 -6.41
C LEU A 174 -3.70 -2.96 -6.07
N GLY A 175 -3.35 -2.03 -6.97
CA GLY A 175 -3.41 -0.59 -6.72
C GLY A 175 -2.33 -0.07 -5.76
N ILE A 176 -1.22 -0.80 -5.64
CA ILE A 176 -0.08 -0.48 -4.78
C ILE A 176 1.07 0.04 -5.63
N GLU A 177 1.76 1.07 -5.14
CA GLU A 177 2.95 1.66 -5.74
C GLU A 177 4.18 1.34 -4.91
N ILE A 178 5.24 0.86 -5.55
CA ILE A 178 6.54 0.65 -4.92
C ILE A 178 7.30 1.96 -4.98
N VAL A 179 7.50 2.61 -3.84
CA VAL A 179 8.28 3.85 -3.73
C VAL A 179 9.76 3.56 -3.96
N ASN A 180 10.29 2.61 -3.19
CA ASN A 180 11.64 2.11 -3.38
C ASN A 180 11.73 0.64 -2.96
N PHE A 181 12.75 -0.04 -3.48
CA PHE A 181 13.13 -1.39 -3.11
C PHE A 181 14.65 -1.45 -2.92
N ASN A 182 15.11 -1.99 -1.81
CA ASN A 182 16.53 -2.09 -1.50
C ASN A 182 16.85 -3.51 -1.00
N ILE A 183 17.91 -4.09 -1.53
CA ILE A 183 18.46 -5.33 -1.02
C ILE A 183 19.41 -5.02 0.12
N GLN A 184 19.13 -5.62 1.28
CA GLN A 184 19.93 -5.44 2.48
C GLN A 184 21.10 -6.41 2.54
N ASN A 185 20.83 -7.67 2.28
CA ASN A 185 21.81 -8.72 2.48
C ASN A 185 21.63 -9.88 1.50
N PHE A 186 22.77 -10.50 1.15
CA PHE A 186 22.82 -11.79 0.47
C PHE A 186 23.58 -12.78 1.35
N LYS A 187 23.08 -14.00 1.49
CA LYS A 187 23.75 -15.08 2.21
C LYS A 187 23.73 -16.31 1.34
N ASP A 188 24.86 -16.94 1.19
CA ASP A 188 24.98 -18.26 0.61
C ASP A 188 25.39 -19.28 1.68
N GLY A 189 24.87 -20.50 1.56
CA GLY A 189 25.16 -21.57 2.51
C GLY A 189 26.56 -22.19 2.36
N ALA A 190 27.23 -21.90 1.24
CA ALA A 190 28.54 -22.51 0.90
C ALA A 190 29.75 -21.59 1.22
N GLY A 191 29.51 -20.35 1.67
CA GLY A 191 30.58 -19.38 1.93
C GLY A 191 31.25 -18.85 0.65
N THR A 192 30.58 -18.97 -0.50
CA THR A 192 31.11 -18.54 -1.80
C THR A 192 31.30 -17.04 -1.85
N ILE A 193 30.37 -16.27 -1.27
CA ILE A 193 30.45 -14.81 -1.18
C ILE A 193 31.67 -14.37 -0.37
N GLU A 194 31.93 -15.06 0.74
CA GLU A 194 33.09 -14.78 1.60
C GLU A 194 34.41 -15.10 0.88
N ASN A 195 34.48 -16.24 0.19
CA ASN A 195 35.64 -16.64 -0.61
C ASN A 195 35.91 -15.67 -1.77
N MET A 196 34.88 -15.18 -2.46
CA MET A 196 35.03 -14.13 -3.48
C MET A 196 35.61 -12.83 -2.92
N GLY A 197 35.28 -12.49 -1.67
CA GLY A 197 35.87 -11.36 -0.96
C GLY A 197 37.35 -11.55 -0.69
N ILE A 198 37.76 -12.73 -0.28
CA ILE A 198 39.17 -13.09 -0.01
C ILE A 198 39.99 -13.03 -1.31
N ASP A 199 39.51 -13.64 -2.38
CA ASP A 199 40.16 -13.62 -3.70
C ASP A 199 40.38 -12.18 -4.22
N ASN A 200 39.39 -11.32 -4.05
CA ASN A 200 39.49 -9.93 -4.47
C ASN A 200 40.55 -9.17 -3.65
N VAL A 201 40.60 -9.38 -2.35
CA VAL A 201 41.62 -8.78 -1.45
C VAL A 201 43.03 -9.23 -1.85
N GLU A 202 43.21 -10.53 -2.16
CA GLU A 202 44.51 -11.07 -2.59
C GLU A 202 44.94 -10.51 -3.96
N GLN A 203 44.00 -10.32 -4.91
CA GLN A 203 44.28 -9.66 -6.17
C GLN A 203 44.72 -8.19 -6.01
N ILE A 204 44.01 -7.42 -5.17
CA ILE A 204 44.36 -6.04 -4.85
C ILE A 204 45.75 -5.99 -4.21
N ARG A 205 46.05 -6.90 -3.30
CA ARG A 205 47.34 -6.98 -2.60
C ARG A 205 48.48 -7.29 -3.59
N LYS A 206 48.28 -8.25 -4.49
CA LYS A 206 49.24 -8.56 -5.58
C LYS A 206 49.46 -7.36 -6.51
N ALA A 207 48.39 -6.69 -6.93
CA ALA A 207 48.51 -5.49 -7.79
C ALA A 207 49.28 -4.37 -7.10
N ALA A 208 49.03 -4.14 -5.80
CA ALA A 208 49.75 -3.15 -5.01
C ALA A 208 51.25 -3.48 -4.83
N GLN A 209 51.57 -4.80 -4.70
CA GLN A 209 52.98 -5.23 -4.61
C GLN A 209 53.70 -5.06 -5.94
N ILE A 210 53.06 -5.37 -7.07
CA ILE A 210 53.64 -5.17 -8.42
C ILE A 210 53.90 -3.66 -8.65
N ALA A 211 52.89 -2.81 -8.42
CA ALA A 211 53.04 -1.37 -8.56
C ALA A 211 54.16 -0.77 -7.66
N LYS A 212 54.39 -1.37 -6.49
CA LYS A 212 55.46 -0.96 -5.59
C LYS A 212 56.85 -1.44 -6.03
N ALA A 213 56.92 -2.53 -6.81
CA ALA A 213 58.15 -3.07 -7.34
C ALA A 213 58.59 -2.38 -8.67
N GLU A 214 57.62 -1.77 -9.37
CA GLU A 214 57.86 -1.05 -10.62
C GLU A 214 58.18 0.46 -10.38
N ALA A 215 57.98 0.97 -9.16
CA ALA A 215 58.29 2.35 -8.76
C ALA A 215 59.65 2.47 -8.08
#